data_cd3d0eeda27357d907513c11f28d6e91
#
_entry.id   cd3d0eeda27357d907513c11f28d6e91
#
_cell.length_a   1.000
_cell.length_b   1.000
_cell.length_c   1.000
_cell.angle_alpha   90.00
_cell.angle_beta   90.00
_cell.angle_gamma   90.00
#
_symmetry.space_group_name_H-M   'P 1'
#
loop_
_entity.id
_entity.type
_entity.pdbx_description
1 polymer ?
#
loop_
_entity_poly.entity_id
_entity_poly.type
_entity_poly.pdbx_seq_one_letter_code
_entity_poly.pdbx_strand_id
1 'polypeptide(L)'
;MDFGQTKVQVCGEWKGKKEKEWLPIGAGQRERRLEVTAHKARVSLSFEDGLPFYMTNDYGKGKTVLITSPLLDGVLRIAPSEFENHLAWKVFEQIIHDSKIIFPLQYSGHDLSIAYFEHAKENRSLCLLTNHNNRRVSCNILLSQETEKAWILSKDGNWEQITSFAEKKLDFEPCETHTLCLYRTV
;
A
#
# COMPACT_ATOMS: atom_id res chain seq x y z
N MET A 1 -29.68 -13.11 -7.75
CA MET A 1 -28.65 -13.66 -8.64
C MET A 1 -27.40 -13.84 -7.82
N ASP A 2 -27.03 -15.06 -7.56
CA ASP A 2 -25.81 -15.36 -6.83
C ASP A 2 -24.65 -15.22 -7.83
N PHE A 3 -23.98 -14.08 -7.79
CA PHE A 3 -22.78 -13.88 -8.57
C PHE A 3 -21.67 -14.68 -7.89
N GLY A 4 -21.45 -15.90 -8.36
CA GLY A 4 -20.46 -16.81 -7.79
C GLY A 4 -19.15 -16.10 -7.49
N GLN A 5 -18.78 -16.07 -6.21
CA GLN A 5 -17.51 -15.52 -5.78
C GLN A 5 -16.38 -16.33 -6.37
N THR A 6 -15.61 -15.75 -7.25
CA THR A 6 -14.36 -16.37 -7.69
C THR A 6 -13.34 -16.26 -6.56
N LYS A 7 -12.70 -17.38 -6.21
CA LYS A 7 -11.71 -17.44 -5.15
C LYS A 7 -10.32 -17.64 -5.75
N VAL A 8 -9.34 -17.03 -5.15
CA VAL A 8 -7.91 -17.23 -5.45
C VAL A 8 -7.25 -17.95 -4.29
N GLN A 9 -6.56 -19.03 -4.59
CA GLN A 9 -5.77 -19.74 -3.59
C GLN A 9 -4.37 -19.14 -3.50
N VAL A 10 -3.97 -18.79 -2.29
CA VAL A 10 -2.59 -18.45 -1.99
C VAL A 10 -1.77 -19.74 -2.01
N CYS A 11 -0.88 -19.86 -2.99
CA CYS A 11 0.05 -20.98 -3.07
C CYS A 11 1.46 -20.47 -2.73
N GLY A 12 1.97 -20.83 -1.55
CA GLY A 12 3.34 -20.51 -1.18
C GLY A 12 3.47 -19.52 -0.03
N GLU A 13 4.61 -18.84 0.04
CA GLU A 13 4.93 -17.89 1.08
C GLU A 13 4.24 -16.56 0.80
N TRP A 14 3.25 -16.24 1.61
CA TRP A 14 2.59 -14.95 1.65
C TRP A 14 2.97 -14.26 2.95
N LYS A 15 3.65 -13.09 2.89
CA LYS A 15 4.21 -12.40 4.07
C LYS A 15 5.02 -13.33 5.00
N GLY A 16 5.79 -14.26 4.44
CA GLY A 16 6.58 -15.23 5.22
C GLY A 16 5.79 -16.35 5.88
N LYS A 17 4.49 -16.45 5.65
CA LYS A 17 3.64 -17.53 6.15
C LYS A 17 3.20 -18.45 5.00
N LYS A 18 3.30 -19.74 5.21
CA LYS A 18 2.70 -20.76 4.32
C LYS A 18 1.23 -20.85 4.65
N GLU A 19 0.41 -20.08 3.97
CA GLU A 19 -1.04 -20.13 4.14
C GLU A 19 -1.70 -20.67 2.87
N LYS A 20 -2.63 -21.61 3.05
CA LYS A 20 -3.62 -21.97 2.04
C LYS A 20 -4.90 -21.24 2.40
N GLU A 21 -5.02 -20.01 1.99
CA GLU A 21 -6.22 -19.24 2.20
C GLU A 21 -6.89 -18.92 0.85
N TRP A 22 -8.20 -19.12 0.80
CA TRP A 22 -9.00 -18.72 -0.35
C TRP A 22 -9.43 -17.27 -0.18
N LEU A 23 -8.93 -16.40 -1.05
CA LEU A 23 -9.28 -14.99 -1.04
C LEU A 23 -10.35 -14.71 -2.09
N PRO A 24 -11.47 -14.07 -1.74
CA PRO A 24 -12.50 -13.72 -2.70
C PRO A 24 -11.98 -12.67 -3.68
N ILE A 25 -12.22 -12.90 -4.98
CA ILE A 25 -12.09 -11.88 -6.02
C ILE A 25 -13.50 -11.41 -6.35
N GLY A 26 -13.66 -10.12 -6.64
CA GLY A 26 -14.94 -9.55 -7.01
C GLY A 26 -15.59 -10.27 -8.20
N ALA A 27 -16.90 -10.34 -8.20
CA ALA A 27 -17.70 -10.97 -9.25
C ALA A 27 -17.33 -10.39 -10.64
N GLY A 28 -17.22 -11.26 -11.63
CA GLY A 28 -16.91 -10.88 -13.02
C GLY A 28 -15.43 -10.81 -13.39
N GLN A 29 -14.52 -11.00 -12.46
CA GLN A 29 -13.07 -10.98 -12.76
C GLN A 29 -12.58 -12.28 -13.41
N ARG A 30 -13.30 -13.38 -13.25
CA ARG A 30 -12.94 -14.68 -13.86
C ARG A 30 -12.91 -14.64 -15.38
N GLU A 31 -13.78 -13.82 -15.99
CA GLU A 31 -13.93 -13.76 -17.45
C GLU A 31 -12.89 -12.87 -18.13
N ARG A 32 -12.13 -12.07 -17.36
CA ARG A 32 -11.15 -11.10 -17.86
C ARG A 32 -9.71 -11.42 -17.49
N ARG A 33 -9.41 -12.66 -17.20
CA ARG A 33 -8.06 -13.07 -16.85
C ARG A 33 -7.20 -13.31 -18.09
N LEU A 34 -5.91 -13.04 -17.97
CA LEU A 34 -4.91 -13.43 -18.94
C LEU A 34 -4.50 -14.88 -18.70
N GLU A 35 -4.54 -15.70 -19.72
CA GLU A 35 -3.96 -17.03 -19.68
C GLU A 35 -2.47 -16.92 -19.99
N VAL A 36 -1.65 -17.24 -19.00
CA VAL A 36 -0.19 -17.14 -19.10
C VAL A 36 0.46 -18.41 -18.55
N THR A 37 1.62 -18.74 -19.11
CA THR A 37 2.47 -19.83 -18.61
C THR A 37 3.72 -19.24 -18.00
N ALA A 38 3.99 -19.56 -16.73
CA ALA A 38 5.18 -19.13 -16.03
C ALA A 38 6.37 -20.03 -16.43
N HIS A 39 7.36 -19.49 -17.13
CA HIS A 39 8.62 -20.22 -17.43
C HIS A 39 9.66 -20.03 -16.33
N LYS A 40 10.02 -18.77 -16.01
CA LYS A 40 11.02 -18.42 -14.99
C LYS A 40 10.44 -17.63 -13.83
N ALA A 41 9.22 -17.11 -14.01
CA ALA A 41 8.56 -16.33 -12.98
C ALA A 41 8.10 -17.24 -11.83
N ARG A 42 8.21 -16.73 -10.60
CA ARG A 42 7.66 -17.38 -9.42
C ARG A 42 6.17 -17.06 -9.33
N VAL A 43 5.34 -18.10 -9.27
CA VAL A 43 3.91 -17.98 -9.02
C VAL A 43 3.69 -18.01 -7.51
N SER A 44 3.11 -16.97 -6.94
CA SER A 44 2.81 -16.89 -5.50
C SER A 44 1.32 -17.06 -5.23
N LEU A 45 0.45 -16.69 -6.18
CA LEU A 45 -0.99 -16.90 -6.08
C LEU A 45 -1.51 -17.53 -7.37
N SER A 46 -2.44 -18.47 -7.23
CA SER A 46 -3.11 -19.12 -8.36
C SER A 46 -4.62 -19.11 -8.19
N PHE A 47 -5.33 -19.16 -9.31
CA PHE A 47 -6.76 -19.43 -9.32
C PHE A 47 -7.05 -20.89 -8.93
N GLU A 48 -8.32 -21.21 -8.65
CA GLU A 48 -8.77 -22.58 -8.32
C GLU A 48 -8.42 -23.61 -9.38
N ASP A 49 -8.38 -23.21 -10.65
CA ASP A 49 -8.02 -24.06 -11.79
C ASP A 49 -6.51 -24.17 -12.02
N GLY A 50 -5.71 -23.60 -11.12
CA GLY A 50 -4.24 -23.64 -11.17
C GLY A 50 -3.58 -22.59 -12.06
N LEU A 51 -4.34 -21.76 -12.78
CA LEU A 51 -3.75 -20.68 -13.57
C LEU A 51 -3.13 -19.63 -12.66
N PRO A 52 -1.96 -19.07 -13.04
CA PRO A 52 -1.31 -18.04 -12.25
C PRO A 52 -2.17 -16.78 -12.10
N PHE A 53 -2.22 -16.22 -10.88
CA PHE A 53 -2.84 -14.94 -10.59
C PHE A 53 -1.82 -13.85 -10.31
N TYR A 54 -0.85 -14.12 -9.43
CA TYR A 54 0.21 -13.19 -9.06
C TYR A 54 1.57 -13.86 -9.28
N MET A 55 2.38 -13.22 -10.09
CA MET A 55 3.71 -13.72 -10.43
C MET A 55 4.75 -12.62 -10.24
N THR A 56 5.93 -13.04 -9.82
CA THR A 56 7.11 -12.17 -9.74
C THR A 56 8.25 -12.73 -10.57
N ASN A 57 9.04 -11.85 -11.14
CA ASN A 57 10.28 -12.22 -11.84
C ASN A 57 11.35 -11.18 -11.58
N ASP A 58 12.57 -11.63 -11.33
CA ASP A 58 13.71 -10.74 -11.18
C ASP A 58 14.21 -10.34 -12.56
N TYR A 59 14.41 -9.03 -12.77
CA TYR A 59 14.93 -8.47 -14.00
C TYR A 59 16.00 -7.43 -13.72
N GLY A 60 17.24 -7.75 -14.06
CA GLY A 60 18.38 -6.91 -13.72
C GLY A 60 18.53 -6.74 -12.21
N LYS A 61 18.53 -5.48 -11.76
CA LYS A 61 18.53 -5.14 -10.32
C LYS A 61 17.13 -4.96 -9.73
N GLY A 62 16.10 -5.08 -10.54
CA GLY A 62 14.72 -4.86 -10.16
C GLY A 62 13.88 -6.13 -10.16
N LYS A 63 12.63 -5.96 -9.81
CA LYS A 63 11.62 -7.03 -9.81
C LYS A 63 10.41 -6.56 -10.62
N THR A 64 9.84 -7.47 -11.40
CA THR A 64 8.58 -7.26 -12.09
C THR A 64 7.47 -8.06 -11.42
N VAL A 65 6.29 -7.49 -11.40
CA VAL A 65 5.06 -8.14 -10.90
C VAL A 65 4.06 -8.19 -12.04
N LEU A 66 3.47 -9.35 -12.26
CA LEU A 66 2.35 -9.52 -13.17
C LEU A 66 1.14 -10.06 -12.41
N ILE A 67 0.04 -9.34 -12.50
CA ILE A 67 -1.28 -9.73 -12.02
C ILE A 67 -2.13 -10.03 -13.26
N THR A 68 -2.64 -11.24 -13.35
CA THR A 68 -3.30 -11.74 -14.59
C THR A 68 -4.80 -11.42 -14.66
N SER A 69 -5.32 -10.70 -13.68
CA SER A 69 -6.72 -10.28 -13.63
C SER A 69 -6.82 -8.80 -13.25
N PRO A 70 -7.82 -8.05 -13.73
CA PRO A 70 -8.00 -6.63 -13.42
C PRO A 70 -8.40 -6.44 -11.95
N LEU A 71 -7.38 -6.34 -11.09
CA LEU A 71 -7.54 -6.24 -9.63
C LEU A 71 -8.35 -4.99 -9.21
N LEU A 72 -8.16 -3.87 -9.93
CA LEU A 72 -8.77 -2.58 -9.59
C LEU A 72 -10.26 -2.48 -9.90
N ASP A 73 -10.78 -3.26 -10.84
CA ASP A 73 -12.21 -3.23 -11.16
C ASP A 73 -13.10 -3.61 -9.96
N GLY A 74 -12.59 -4.49 -9.10
CA GLY A 74 -13.26 -4.86 -7.85
C GLY A 74 -13.17 -3.76 -6.78
N VAL A 75 -12.03 -3.07 -6.69
CA VAL A 75 -11.74 -2.08 -5.65
C VAL A 75 -12.65 -0.85 -5.75
N LEU A 76 -12.93 -0.38 -6.95
CA LEU A 76 -13.77 0.80 -7.18
C LEU A 76 -15.24 0.62 -6.74
N ARG A 77 -15.65 -0.61 -6.43
CA ARG A 77 -17.01 -0.95 -6.02
C ARG A 77 -17.16 -1.32 -4.56
N ILE A 78 -16.06 -1.25 -3.80
CA ILE A 78 -16.03 -1.67 -2.40
C ILE A 78 -16.16 -0.45 -1.50
N ALA A 79 -16.93 -0.60 -0.44
CA ALA A 79 -16.97 0.43 0.59
C ALA A 79 -15.59 0.59 1.24
N PRO A 80 -15.13 1.81 1.56
CA PRO A 80 -13.83 2.05 2.18
C PRO A 80 -13.57 1.20 3.44
N SER A 81 -14.60 0.92 4.22
CA SER A 81 -14.53 0.08 5.42
C SER A 81 -14.26 -1.41 5.15
N GLU A 82 -14.49 -1.86 3.93
CA GLU A 82 -14.26 -3.26 3.53
C GLU A 82 -12.94 -3.43 2.79
N PHE A 83 -12.29 -2.33 2.43
CA PHE A 83 -11.10 -2.32 1.59
C PHE A 83 -9.92 -3.07 2.23
N GLU A 84 -9.70 -2.95 3.53
CA GLU A 84 -8.61 -3.61 4.25
C GLU A 84 -8.65 -5.13 4.19
N ASN A 85 -9.85 -5.69 4.13
CA ASN A 85 -10.05 -7.14 4.04
C ASN A 85 -10.12 -7.63 2.60
N HIS A 86 -10.04 -6.72 1.63
CA HIS A 86 -10.15 -7.07 0.24
C HIS A 86 -8.82 -7.60 -0.33
N LEU A 87 -8.89 -8.58 -1.22
CA LEU A 87 -7.72 -9.16 -1.88
C LEU A 87 -6.82 -8.11 -2.53
N ALA A 88 -7.40 -7.06 -3.12
CA ALA A 88 -6.63 -6.01 -3.76
C ALA A 88 -5.64 -5.34 -2.80
N TRP A 89 -6.08 -5.02 -1.59
CA TRP A 89 -5.21 -4.45 -0.56
C TRP A 89 -4.07 -5.40 -0.21
N LYS A 90 -4.40 -6.66 0.05
CA LYS A 90 -3.40 -7.70 0.37
C LYS A 90 -2.37 -7.87 -0.75
N VAL A 91 -2.79 -7.77 -2.02
CA VAL A 91 -1.87 -7.81 -3.17
C VAL A 91 -0.95 -6.60 -3.21
N PHE A 92 -1.47 -5.39 -2.96
CA PHE A 92 -0.63 -4.18 -2.88
C PHE A 92 0.37 -4.26 -1.72
N GLU A 93 -0.04 -4.71 -0.54
CA GLU A 93 0.88 -4.94 0.57
C GLU A 93 1.99 -5.93 0.20
N GLN A 94 1.66 -7.00 -0.55
CA GLN A 94 2.67 -7.94 -1.01
C GLN A 94 3.62 -7.32 -2.03
N ILE A 95 3.14 -6.48 -2.95
CA ILE A 95 3.99 -5.76 -3.90
C ILE A 95 4.99 -4.86 -3.15
N ILE A 96 4.53 -4.12 -2.16
CA ILE A 96 5.36 -3.27 -1.31
C ILE A 96 6.42 -4.11 -0.58
N HIS A 97 6.00 -5.20 0.05
CA HIS A 97 6.88 -6.12 0.75
C HIS A 97 7.94 -6.72 -0.19
N ASP A 98 7.54 -7.24 -1.35
CA ASP A 98 8.44 -7.86 -2.33
C ASP A 98 9.40 -6.85 -2.95
N SER A 99 8.98 -5.61 -3.09
CA SER A 99 9.80 -4.50 -3.60
C SER A 99 10.79 -3.97 -2.59
N LYS A 100 10.68 -4.35 -1.32
CA LYS A 100 11.49 -3.83 -0.21
C LYS A 100 11.46 -2.30 -0.12
N ILE A 101 10.35 -1.69 -0.51
CA ILE A 101 10.17 -0.25 -0.41
C ILE A 101 9.99 0.09 1.07
N ILE A 102 10.86 0.96 1.58
CA ILE A 102 10.74 1.51 2.93
C ILE A 102 10.10 2.89 2.82
N PHE A 103 8.89 3.01 3.35
CA PHE A 103 8.26 4.32 3.47
C PHE A 103 8.85 5.05 4.66
N PRO A 104 9.30 6.31 4.49
CA PRO A 104 9.90 7.08 5.58
C PRO A 104 8.90 7.46 6.66
N LEU A 105 7.61 7.36 6.35
CA LEU A 105 6.51 7.66 7.23
C LEU A 105 5.38 6.64 7.03
N GLN A 106 4.87 6.11 8.11
CA GLN A 106 3.64 5.32 8.17
C GLN A 106 2.59 6.08 8.98
N TYR A 107 1.33 5.88 8.68
CA TYR A 107 0.24 6.46 9.46
C TYR A 107 -0.88 5.44 9.67
N SER A 108 -1.58 5.57 10.79
CA SER A 108 -2.77 4.79 11.07
C SER A 108 -4.02 5.57 10.67
N GLY A 109 -4.92 4.92 9.96
CA GLY A 109 -6.19 5.49 9.53
C GLY A 109 -6.39 5.45 8.01
N HIS A 110 -7.66 5.50 7.57
CA HIS A 110 -8.05 5.30 6.17
C HIS A 110 -8.52 6.57 5.49
N ASP A 111 -8.63 7.63 6.25
CA ASP A 111 -9.31 8.86 5.84
C ASP A 111 -8.35 9.93 5.28
N LEU A 112 -7.06 9.60 5.17
CA LEU A 112 -6.03 10.51 4.70
C LEU A 112 -5.42 10.02 3.38
N SER A 113 -5.00 10.95 2.54
CA SER A 113 -4.07 10.65 1.46
C SER A 113 -2.67 11.14 1.80
N ILE A 114 -1.67 10.46 1.25
CA ILE A 114 -0.27 10.86 1.34
C ILE A 114 0.30 11.12 -0.05
N ALA A 115 0.96 12.25 -0.22
CA ALA A 115 1.83 12.50 -1.36
C ALA A 115 3.27 12.63 -0.85
N TYR A 116 4.18 11.96 -1.54
CA TYR A 116 5.58 11.89 -1.15
C TYR A 116 6.47 12.36 -2.28
N PHE A 117 7.37 13.30 -1.97
CA PHE A 117 8.31 13.89 -2.91
C PHE A 117 9.73 13.76 -2.36
N GLU A 118 10.58 13.11 -3.10
CA GLU A 118 11.98 12.90 -2.75
C GLU A 118 12.88 13.92 -3.45
N HIS A 119 13.78 14.55 -2.70
CA HIS A 119 14.76 15.43 -3.30
C HIS A 119 15.93 14.62 -3.87
N ALA A 120 16.19 14.74 -5.17
CA ALA A 120 17.12 13.84 -5.89
C ALA A 120 18.60 13.96 -5.43
N LYS A 121 19.01 15.08 -4.81
CA LYS A 121 20.41 15.33 -4.43
C LYS A 121 20.61 15.47 -2.92
N GLU A 122 19.55 15.62 -2.16
CA GLU A 122 19.59 15.82 -0.73
C GLU A 122 18.81 14.69 -0.07
N ASN A 123 19.30 14.19 1.05
CA ASN A 123 18.63 13.13 1.80
C ASN A 123 17.40 13.65 2.54
N ARG A 124 16.57 14.39 1.84
CA ARG A 124 15.32 14.93 2.39
C ARG A 124 14.14 14.61 1.50
N SER A 125 12.98 14.54 2.11
CA SER A 125 11.71 14.27 1.46
C SER A 125 10.63 15.18 2.02
N LEU A 126 9.66 15.52 1.19
CA LEU A 126 8.47 16.24 1.57
C LEU A 126 7.29 15.27 1.55
N CYS A 127 6.53 15.22 2.65
CA CYS A 127 5.30 14.45 2.74
C CYS A 127 4.13 15.40 2.95
N LEU A 128 3.08 15.25 2.15
CA LEU A 128 1.82 15.95 2.32
C LEU A 128 0.78 14.93 2.79
N LEU A 129 0.24 15.13 3.99
CA LEU A 129 -0.87 14.35 4.53
C LEU A 129 -2.14 15.20 4.42
N THR A 130 -3.14 14.75 3.68
CA THR A 130 -4.35 15.52 3.40
C THR A 130 -5.60 14.77 3.86
N ASN A 131 -6.42 15.44 4.65
CA ASN A 131 -7.77 15.01 4.96
C ASN A 131 -8.72 15.47 3.84
N HIS A 132 -9.24 14.53 3.06
CA HIS A 132 -10.22 14.82 2.01
C HIS A 132 -11.68 14.76 2.50
N ASN A 133 -11.88 14.49 3.77
CA ASN A 133 -13.22 14.40 4.32
C ASN A 133 -13.74 15.77 4.75
N ASN A 134 -15.05 15.88 4.84
CA ASN A 134 -15.76 17.04 5.40
C ASN A 134 -15.91 16.98 6.95
N ARG A 135 -15.14 16.09 7.60
CA ARG A 135 -15.11 15.88 9.05
C ARG A 135 -13.68 15.92 9.58
N ARG A 136 -13.56 16.18 10.86
CA ARG A 136 -12.26 16.05 11.57
C ARG A 136 -11.80 14.61 11.57
N VAL A 137 -10.50 14.42 11.38
CA VAL A 137 -9.82 13.13 11.40
C VAL A 137 -8.59 13.23 12.28
N SER A 138 -8.33 12.20 13.06
CA SER A 138 -7.09 12.04 13.80
C SER A 138 -6.33 10.84 13.25
N CYS A 139 -5.03 10.95 13.11
CA CYS A 139 -4.15 9.81 12.81
C CYS A 139 -2.92 9.82 13.68
N ASN A 140 -2.33 8.66 13.86
CA ASN A 140 -1.00 8.55 14.43
C ASN A 140 0.01 8.35 13.30
N ILE A 141 1.07 9.11 13.32
CA ILE A 141 2.20 8.94 12.40
C ILE A 141 3.36 8.23 13.11
N LEU A 142 4.02 7.34 12.38
CA LEU A 142 5.22 6.65 12.80
C LEU A 142 6.32 6.91 11.78
N LEU A 143 7.43 7.47 12.21
CA LEU A 143 8.61 7.69 11.38
C LEU A 143 9.41 6.40 11.26
N SER A 144 9.98 6.14 10.09
CA SER A 144 10.86 5.00 9.89
C SER A 144 12.18 5.18 10.66
N GLN A 145 12.88 4.08 10.94
CA GLN A 145 14.21 4.11 11.58
C GLN A 145 15.26 4.83 10.72
N GLU A 146 15.03 4.96 9.43
CA GLU A 146 15.92 5.69 8.51
C GLU A 146 15.70 7.21 8.53
N THR A 147 14.69 7.69 9.25
CA THR A 147 14.41 9.12 9.38
C THR A 147 15.20 9.68 10.56
N GLU A 148 16.20 10.49 10.30
CA GLU A 148 17.04 11.15 11.34
C GLU A 148 16.31 12.31 12.01
N LYS A 149 15.66 13.14 11.20
CA LYS A 149 14.95 14.35 11.65
C LYS A 149 13.65 14.52 10.87
N ALA A 150 12.64 14.99 11.56
CA ALA A 150 11.35 15.32 10.95
C ALA A 150 10.88 16.69 11.45
N TRP A 151 10.29 17.44 10.54
CA TRP A 151 9.72 18.76 10.80
C TRP A 151 8.30 18.79 10.26
N ILE A 152 7.40 19.45 10.96
CA ILE A 152 6.04 19.70 10.53
C ILE A 152 5.85 21.22 10.35
N LEU A 153 5.22 21.62 9.26
CA LEU A 153 4.83 23.00 9.05
C LEU A 153 3.59 23.31 9.88
N SER A 154 3.71 24.23 10.83
CA SER A 154 2.58 24.70 11.64
C SER A 154 1.66 25.63 10.84
N LYS A 155 0.46 25.88 11.36
CA LYS A 155 -0.51 26.82 10.76
C LYS A 155 0.01 28.25 10.66
N ASP A 156 0.92 28.62 11.54
CA ASP A 156 1.56 29.96 11.59
C ASP A 156 2.73 30.09 10.60
N GLY A 157 2.98 29.07 9.78
CA GLY A 157 4.05 29.06 8.79
C GLY A 157 5.43 28.73 9.35
N ASN A 158 5.52 28.33 10.60
CA ASN A 158 6.78 27.93 11.24
C ASN A 158 7.01 26.44 11.15
N TRP A 159 8.27 26.01 11.01
CA TRP A 159 8.65 24.61 11.07
C TRP A 159 8.91 24.19 12.52
N GLU A 160 8.18 23.21 12.98
CA GLU A 160 8.33 22.60 14.31
C GLU A 160 8.99 21.22 14.18
N GLN A 161 10.05 20.99 14.96
CA GLN A 161 10.73 19.71 14.94
C GLN A 161 9.91 18.65 15.66
N ILE A 162 9.76 17.51 15.02
CA ILE A 162 9.22 16.28 15.66
C ILE A 162 10.40 15.60 16.35
N THR A 163 10.45 15.71 17.69
CA THR A 163 11.61 15.27 18.50
C THR A 163 11.59 13.79 18.89
N SER A 164 10.56 13.06 18.53
CA SER A 164 10.38 11.67 18.96
C SER A 164 10.11 10.77 17.75
N PHE A 165 10.87 9.69 17.61
CA PHE A 165 10.55 8.57 16.73
C PHE A 165 9.36 7.75 17.25
N ALA A 166 8.74 8.19 18.35
CA ALA A 166 7.51 7.65 18.85
C ALA A 166 6.34 8.08 17.97
N GLU A 167 5.30 7.29 18.03
CA GLU A 167 4.01 7.59 17.42
C GLU A 167 3.53 8.99 17.82
N LYS A 168 3.32 9.87 16.84
CA LYS A 168 2.81 11.23 17.05
C LYS A 168 1.38 11.32 16.51
N LYS A 169 0.46 11.72 17.37
CA LYS A 169 -0.91 12.01 16.97
C LYS A 169 -0.97 13.34 16.22
N LEU A 170 -1.65 13.36 15.08
CA LEU A 170 -2.01 14.54 14.31
C LEU A 170 -3.53 14.62 14.18
N ASP A 171 -4.06 15.82 14.38
CA ASP A 171 -5.47 16.12 14.20
C ASP A 171 -5.62 17.02 12.96
N PHE A 172 -6.58 16.69 12.11
CA PHE A 172 -6.86 17.38 10.86
C PHE A 172 -8.27 17.94 10.87
N GLU A 173 -8.40 19.21 10.54
CA GLU A 173 -9.68 19.80 10.20
C GLU A 173 -10.19 19.28 8.83
N PRO A 174 -11.46 19.48 8.48
CA PRO A 174 -11.96 19.18 7.14
C PRO A 174 -11.10 19.81 6.04
N CYS A 175 -10.70 19.02 5.05
CA CYS A 175 -9.89 19.45 3.91
C CYS A 175 -8.51 20.06 4.29
N GLU A 176 -7.99 19.77 5.47
CA GLU A 176 -6.69 20.24 5.92
C GLU A 176 -5.54 19.37 5.40
N THR A 177 -4.41 20.03 5.11
CA THR A 177 -3.16 19.36 4.73
C THR A 177 -2.06 19.74 5.72
N HIS A 178 -1.38 18.72 6.26
CA HIS A 178 -0.14 18.88 7.01
C HIS A 178 1.05 18.57 6.10
N THR A 179 2.06 19.42 6.16
CA THR A 179 3.31 19.28 5.40
C THR A 179 4.42 18.86 6.35
N LEU A 180 5.08 17.75 6.04
CA LEU A 180 6.23 17.26 6.79
C LEU A 180 7.48 17.27 5.91
N CYS A 181 8.61 17.68 6.49
CA CYS A 181 9.93 17.56 5.89
C CYS A 181 10.72 16.51 6.67
N LEU A 182 11.17 15.45 5.99
CA LEU A 182 11.87 14.33 6.56
C LEU A 182 13.30 14.29 6.06
N TYR A 183 14.26 14.09 6.96
CA TYR A 183 15.68 13.91 6.65
C TYR A 183 16.08 12.48 6.94
N ARG A 184 16.71 11.81 5.98
CA ARG A 184 17.20 10.45 6.13
C ARG A 184 18.65 10.42 6.59
N THR A 185 19.01 9.39 7.34
CA THR A 185 20.40 8.99 7.56
C THR A 185 21.07 8.65 6.23
N VAL A 186 22.29 9.12 6.04
CA VAL A 186 23.16 8.82 4.87
C VAL A 186 23.68 7.38 4.98
#